data_6df976fd867bd19cccad1a94d9e9fd7a
#
_entry.id   6df976fd867bd19cccad1a94d9e9fd7a
#
_cell.length_a   1.000
_cell.length_b   1.000
_cell.length_c   1.000
_cell.angle_alpha   90.00
_cell.angle_beta   90.00
_cell.angle_gamma   90.00
#
_symmetry.space_group_name_H-M   'P 1'
#
loop_
_entity.id
_entity.type
_entity.pdbx_description
1 polymer ?
#
loop_
_entity_poly.entity_id
_entity_poly.type
_entity_poly.pdbx_seq_one_letter_code
_entity_poly.pdbx_strand_id
1 'polypeptide(L)'
;MTGRLARMLRIARTTRILSSIAAILLVAGCTNYYEIPIETPIKPKLDVSMFQRVLVAGFIAGGTDDVDGNLETTRLLRSQLRTKSDLRVIDTDVLPLMEVANETPGSSSEPKAEPAPATASTEAGEGKEGRELKTDSKPEPRGEAPQTATPDKAPAIKDAKDLEPYEHIFADVEYWKKIGEEYQSPLIVTGTVMFTPHQRSGIVQREEEVYDSFGRRRVVPVRTYMERKGYILQPKFIFIDGRTGAVMHSENFREEVLYNANQSTPALSSYFELMDRLIPSFLSTLSSQKIKGTRVLLQ
;
A
#
# COMPACT_ATOMS: atom_id res chain seq x y z
N MET A 1 -68.30 -54.93 20.31
CA MET A 1 -67.02 -54.95 21.09
C MET A 1 -65.82 -54.30 20.39
N THR A 2 -65.86 -53.89 19.13
CA THR A 2 -64.74 -53.43 18.28
C THR A 2 -64.29 -52.03 18.52
N GLY A 3 -65.13 -51.14 19.09
CA GLY A 3 -64.78 -49.71 19.24
C GLY A 3 -63.80 -49.35 20.39
N ARG A 4 -63.76 -50.20 21.43
CA ARG A 4 -62.83 -49.96 22.58
C ARG A 4 -61.36 -50.33 22.26
N LEU A 5 -61.16 -51.38 21.48
CA LEU A 5 -59.80 -51.78 21.04
C LEU A 5 -59.17 -50.80 20.12
N ALA A 6 -59.92 -50.19 19.19
CA ALA A 6 -59.41 -49.15 18.27
C ALA A 6 -59.00 -47.88 18.98
N ARG A 7 -59.68 -47.47 20.08
CA ARG A 7 -59.32 -46.36 20.91
C ARG A 7 -58.02 -46.59 21.71
N MET A 8 -57.91 -47.79 22.30
CA MET A 8 -56.67 -48.14 23.03
C MET A 8 -55.42 -48.14 22.12
N LEU A 9 -55.55 -48.64 20.88
CA LEU A 9 -54.45 -48.66 19.93
C LEU A 9 -54.01 -47.26 19.48
N ARG A 10 -54.95 -46.29 19.33
CA ARG A 10 -54.66 -44.88 19.01
C ARG A 10 -53.94 -44.19 20.18
N ILE A 11 -54.41 -44.39 21.41
CA ILE A 11 -53.81 -43.82 22.62
C ILE A 11 -52.38 -44.38 22.80
N ALA A 12 -52.15 -45.65 22.58
CA ALA A 12 -50.81 -46.25 22.68
C ALA A 12 -49.83 -45.74 21.59
N ARG A 13 -50.32 -45.40 20.38
CA ARG A 13 -49.49 -44.78 19.32
C ARG A 13 -49.14 -43.33 19.62
N THR A 14 -50.12 -42.57 20.12
CA THR A 14 -49.87 -41.13 20.45
C THR A 14 -48.92 -41.01 21.64
N THR A 15 -49.01 -41.86 22.66
CA THR A 15 -48.05 -41.85 23.79
C THR A 15 -46.64 -42.24 23.37
N ARG A 16 -46.46 -43.16 22.44
CA ARG A 16 -45.13 -43.53 21.91
C ARG A 16 -44.52 -42.39 21.09
N ILE A 17 -45.31 -41.68 20.27
CA ILE A 17 -44.83 -40.55 19.49
C ILE A 17 -44.48 -39.40 20.42
N LEU A 18 -45.30 -39.11 21.43
CA LEU A 18 -45.02 -38.05 22.40
C LEU A 18 -43.77 -38.33 23.23
N SER A 19 -43.55 -39.59 23.63
CA SER A 19 -42.36 -40.02 24.33
C SER A 19 -41.09 -39.90 23.47
N SER A 20 -41.18 -40.22 22.18
CA SER A 20 -40.05 -40.08 21.24
C SER A 20 -39.69 -38.59 21.01
N ILE A 21 -40.67 -37.73 20.89
CA ILE A 21 -40.45 -36.27 20.74
C ILE A 21 -39.84 -35.70 22.02
N ALA A 22 -40.32 -36.10 23.21
CA ALA A 22 -39.75 -35.68 24.48
C ALA A 22 -38.29 -36.14 24.66
N ALA A 23 -37.95 -37.36 24.21
CA ALA A 23 -36.58 -37.88 24.25
C ALA A 23 -35.63 -37.08 23.30
N ILE A 24 -36.12 -36.72 22.10
CA ILE A 24 -35.35 -35.89 21.15
C ILE A 24 -35.12 -34.50 21.68
N LEU A 25 -36.11 -33.89 22.31
CA LEU A 25 -36.00 -32.56 22.94
C LEU A 25 -35.02 -32.52 24.13
N LEU A 26 -34.93 -33.62 24.89
CA LEU A 26 -33.96 -33.75 26.00
C LEU A 26 -32.52 -33.88 25.50
N VAL A 27 -32.26 -34.46 24.34
CA VAL A 27 -30.91 -34.60 23.77
C VAL A 27 -30.44 -33.28 23.11
N ALA A 28 -31.36 -32.46 22.58
CA ALA A 28 -31.02 -31.18 21.94
C ALA A 28 -30.65 -30.06 22.94
N GLY A 29 -30.88 -30.25 24.24
CA GLY A 29 -30.71 -29.19 25.26
C GLY A 29 -29.33 -29.08 25.93
N CYS A 30 -28.35 -29.93 25.59
CA CYS A 30 -27.13 -30.06 26.39
C CYS A 30 -25.82 -29.73 25.63
N THR A 31 -25.82 -28.74 24.77
CA THR A 31 -24.53 -28.21 24.29
C THR A 31 -24.23 -26.89 24.99
N ASN A 32 -23.71 -26.99 26.22
CA ASN A 32 -23.11 -25.83 26.87
C ASN A 32 -21.71 -25.59 26.25
N TYR A 33 -21.57 -24.52 25.51
CA TYR A 33 -20.27 -24.03 25.07
C TYR A 33 -19.90 -22.80 25.87
N TYR A 34 -18.64 -22.68 26.21
CA TYR A 34 -18.10 -21.52 26.90
C TYR A 34 -17.12 -20.79 25.99
N GLU A 35 -17.38 -19.53 25.73
CA GLU A 35 -16.51 -18.69 24.91
C GLU A 35 -15.53 -17.95 25.82
N ILE A 36 -14.24 -18.25 25.65
CA ILE A 36 -13.18 -17.56 26.37
C ILE A 36 -12.50 -16.59 25.41
N PRO A 37 -12.54 -15.27 25.69
CA PRO A 37 -11.76 -14.32 24.93
C PRO A 37 -10.27 -14.56 25.22
N ILE A 38 -9.48 -14.73 24.16
CA ILE A 38 -8.03 -14.90 24.26
C ILE A 38 -7.39 -13.72 23.56
N GLU A 39 -6.43 -13.08 24.21
CA GLU A 39 -5.56 -12.07 23.63
C GLU A 39 -4.18 -12.69 23.43
N THR A 40 -3.76 -12.82 22.18
CA THR A 40 -2.41 -13.31 21.85
C THR A 40 -1.54 -12.12 21.46
N PRO A 41 -0.48 -11.81 22.20
CA PRO A 41 0.45 -10.77 21.83
C PRO A 41 1.32 -11.23 20.67
N ILE A 42 1.40 -10.42 19.61
CA ILE A 42 2.33 -10.57 18.51
C ILE A 42 3.49 -9.62 18.74
N LYS A 43 4.71 -10.16 18.69
CA LYS A 43 5.92 -9.35 18.81
C LYS A 43 6.07 -8.45 17.58
N PRO A 44 6.60 -7.22 17.73
CA PRO A 44 6.92 -6.35 16.62
C PRO A 44 8.01 -6.98 15.74
N LYS A 45 8.05 -6.62 14.46
CA LYS A 45 9.08 -7.08 13.53
C LYS A 45 10.44 -6.44 13.85
N LEU A 46 10.41 -5.19 14.32
CA LEU A 46 11.58 -4.41 14.68
C LEU A 46 11.62 -4.20 16.20
N ASP A 47 12.75 -4.50 16.83
CA ASP A 47 12.94 -4.17 18.26
C ASP A 47 13.31 -2.68 18.40
N VAL A 48 12.33 -1.91 18.85
CA VAL A 48 12.46 -0.47 19.07
C VAL A 48 12.68 -0.10 20.55
N SER A 49 12.86 -1.08 21.42
CA SER A 49 12.98 -0.88 22.89
C SER A 49 14.14 0.04 23.29
N MET A 50 15.17 0.12 22.47
CA MET A 50 16.32 1.01 22.70
C MET A 50 16.06 2.47 22.34
N PHE A 51 14.97 2.78 21.62
CA PHE A 51 14.63 4.12 21.21
C PHE A 51 13.53 4.70 22.10
N GLN A 52 13.68 5.95 22.47
CA GLN A 52 12.65 6.71 23.19
C GLN A 52 11.91 7.67 22.28
N ARG A 53 12.51 7.98 21.13
CA ARG A 53 12.02 8.97 20.18
C ARG A 53 11.98 8.42 18.77
N VAL A 54 11.08 8.96 17.98
CA VAL A 54 10.97 8.67 16.55
C VAL A 54 10.92 9.96 15.74
N LEU A 55 11.72 10.02 14.70
CA LEU A 55 11.75 11.10 13.72
C LEU A 55 11.18 10.55 12.40
N VAL A 56 10.05 11.10 11.95
CA VAL A 56 9.58 10.87 10.58
C VAL A 56 10.22 11.97 9.73
N ALA A 57 11.30 11.61 9.04
CA ALA A 57 12.17 12.56 8.36
C ALA A 57 11.53 13.15 7.08
N GLY A 58 10.82 12.32 6.33
CA GLY A 58 10.22 12.65 5.05
C GLY A 58 10.32 11.47 4.09
N PHE A 59 9.75 11.64 2.90
CA PHE A 59 9.68 10.60 1.88
C PHE A 59 10.00 11.17 0.50
N ILE A 60 10.62 10.37 -0.35
CA ILE A 60 10.72 10.70 -1.77
C ILE A 60 9.41 10.27 -2.40
N ALA A 61 8.61 11.24 -2.84
CA ALA A 61 7.29 11.02 -3.38
C ALA A 61 7.27 11.08 -4.90
N GLY A 62 6.45 10.24 -5.51
CA GLY A 62 6.22 10.22 -6.96
C GLY A 62 4.80 9.80 -7.32
N GLY A 63 4.48 9.86 -8.60
CA GLY A 63 3.19 9.50 -9.17
C GLY A 63 2.39 10.71 -9.63
N THR A 64 1.21 10.95 -9.04
CA THR A 64 0.37 12.10 -9.41
C THR A 64 0.74 13.36 -8.65
N ASP A 65 0.67 14.50 -9.31
CA ASP A 65 0.87 15.82 -8.71
C ASP A 65 -0.36 16.31 -7.90
N ASP A 66 -1.46 15.55 -7.91
CA ASP A 66 -2.70 15.93 -7.21
C ASP A 66 -2.60 15.86 -5.68
N VAL A 67 -1.59 15.14 -5.17
CA VAL A 67 -1.37 14.92 -3.74
C VAL A 67 0.12 15.05 -3.43
N ASP A 68 0.47 15.87 -2.45
CA ASP A 68 1.82 15.88 -1.89
C ASP A 68 2.03 14.64 -1.00
N GLY A 69 2.50 13.57 -1.64
CA GLY A 69 2.71 12.28 -0.96
C GLY A 69 3.73 12.35 0.18
N ASN A 70 4.75 13.21 0.08
CA ASN A 70 5.74 13.41 1.13
C ASN A 70 5.11 14.03 2.38
N LEU A 71 4.44 15.15 2.21
CA LEU A 71 3.84 15.90 3.31
C LEU A 71 2.71 15.11 3.98
N GLU A 72 1.81 14.53 3.19
CA GLU A 72 0.64 13.82 3.71
C GLU A 72 1.04 12.51 4.42
N THR A 73 1.99 11.74 3.86
CA THR A 73 2.52 10.54 4.55
C THR A 73 3.14 10.93 5.90
N THR A 74 3.99 11.95 5.91
CA THR A 74 4.68 12.40 7.12
C THR A 74 3.69 12.82 8.20
N ARG A 75 2.68 13.62 7.85
CA ARG A 75 1.64 14.08 8.78
C ARG A 75 0.85 12.92 9.36
N LEU A 76 0.40 11.99 8.50
CA LEU A 76 -0.37 10.83 8.93
C LEU A 76 0.43 9.92 9.86
N LEU A 77 1.66 9.59 9.49
CA LEU A 77 2.50 8.73 10.31
C LEU A 77 2.82 9.36 11.66
N ARG A 78 3.15 10.66 11.70
CA ARG A 78 3.37 11.38 12.96
C ARG A 78 2.12 11.35 13.85
N SER A 79 0.94 11.58 13.28
CA SER A 79 -0.33 11.53 14.02
C SER A 79 -0.60 10.13 14.59
N GLN A 80 -0.40 9.09 13.79
CA GLN A 80 -0.65 7.71 14.21
C GLN A 80 0.37 7.22 15.23
N LEU A 81 1.65 7.57 15.06
CA LEU A 81 2.71 7.23 16.02
C LEU A 81 2.47 7.89 17.38
N ARG A 82 2.01 9.14 17.43
CA ARG A 82 1.67 9.81 18.71
C ARG A 82 0.54 9.12 19.46
N THR A 83 -0.40 8.54 18.73
CA THR A 83 -1.60 7.96 19.34
C THR A 83 -1.42 6.49 19.68
N LYS A 84 -0.62 5.76 18.91
CA LYS A 84 -0.58 4.28 18.95
C LYS A 84 0.79 3.70 19.28
N SER A 85 1.84 4.51 19.45
CA SER A 85 3.16 4.03 19.85
C SER A 85 3.60 4.64 21.18
N ASP A 86 4.52 3.96 21.86
CA ASP A 86 5.14 4.46 23.10
C ASP A 86 6.31 5.43 22.80
N LEU A 87 6.65 5.63 21.51
CA LEU A 87 7.75 6.48 21.09
C LEU A 87 7.32 7.95 21.05
N ARG A 88 8.16 8.82 21.56
CA ARG A 88 7.94 10.27 21.45
C ARG A 88 8.25 10.74 20.04
N VAL A 89 7.25 11.22 19.33
CA VAL A 89 7.40 11.78 17.97
C VAL A 89 8.06 13.14 18.04
N ILE A 90 9.10 13.34 17.24
CA ILE A 90 9.79 14.63 17.06
C ILE A 90 9.05 15.43 16.00
N ASP A 91 8.66 16.66 16.36
CA ASP A 91 8.08 17.63 15.43
C ASP A 91 9.19 18.47 14.83
N THR A 92 9.40 18.32 13.54
CA THR A 92 10.33 19.10 12.74
C THR A 92 9.75 19.29 11.34
N ASP A 93 10.33 20.17 10.56
CA ASP A 93 9.99 20.29 9.15
C ASP A 93 10.30 18.99 8.41
N VAL A 94 9.61 18.76 7.30
CA VAL A 94 9.84 17.60 6.44
C VAL A 94 11.13 17.83 5.68
N LEU A 95 12.06 16.88 5.73
CA LEU A 95 13.34 17.01 5.02
C LEU A 95 13.12 16.92 3.50
N PRO A 96 13.76 17.80 2.71
CA PRO A 96 13.67 17.78 1.26
C PRO A 96 14.60 16.71 0.66
N LEU A 97 14.28 15.43 0.90
CA LEU A 97 15.15 14.29 0.55
C LEU A 97 15.46 14.21 -0.94
N MET A 98 14.55 14.65 -1.79
CA MET A 98 14.77 14.66 -3.24
C MET A 98 15.85 15.68 -3.64
N GLU A 99 15.87 16.85 -3.00
CA GLU A 99 16.90 17.86 -3.25
C GLU A 99 18.26 17.37 -2.75
N VAL A 100 18.31 16.81 -1.54
CA VAL A 100 19.52 16.26 -0.94
C VAL A 100 20.07 15.10 -1.79
N ALA A 101 19.21 14.22 -2.30
CA ALA A 101 19.62 13.12 -3.17
C ALA A 101 20.19 13.61 -4.51
N ASN A 102 19.71 14.73 -5.03
CA ASN A 102 20.27 15.33 -6.24
C ASN A 102 21.62 16.02 -5.99
N GLU A 103 21.83 16.59 -4.80
CA GLU A 103 23.08 17.27 -4.44
C GLU A 103 24.22 16.30 -4.12
N THR A 104 23.88 15.09 -3.68
CA THR A 104 24.85 14.04 -3.39
C THR A 104 24.86 13.04 -4.55
N PRO A 105 25.61 13.29 -5.64
CA PRO A 105 25.74 12.34 -6.74
C PRO A 105 26.37 11.08 -6.15
N GLY A 106 25.63 9.99 -6.20
CA GLY A 106 26.02 8.72 -5.62
C GLY A 106 27.46 8.39 -5.95
N SER A 107 28.30 8.26 -4.94
CA SER A 107 29.63 7.70 -5.06
C SER A 107 29.48 6.23 -5.46
N SER A 108 29.19 6.00 -6.73
CA SER A 108 29.37 4.70 -7.35
C SER A 108 30.85 4.44 -7.37
N SER A 109 31.33 3.75 -6.36
CA SER A 109 32.61 3.07 -6.38
C SER A 109 32.54 1.95 -7.43
N GLU A 110 32.60 2.35 -8.68
CA GLU A 110 32.99 1.49 -9.78
C GLU A 110 34.48 1.18 -9.57
N PRO A 111 34.87 -0.08 -9.42
CA PRO A 111 36.28 -0.40 -9.36
C PRO A 111 36.88 -0.05 -10.73
N LYS A 112 37.66 1.04 -10.76
CA LYS A 112 38.43 1.50 -11.89
C LYS A 112 39.34 0.36 -12.33
N ALA A 113 38.92 -0.38 -13.32
CA ALA A 113 39.82 -1.29 -14.08
C ALA A 113 40.82 -0.42 -14.82
N GLU A 114 42.08 -0.60 -14.46
CA GLU A 114 43.28 -0.01 -15.05
C GLU A 114 43.35 -0.35 -16.55
N PRO A 115 43.47 0.61 -17.47
CA PRO A 115 43.64 0.29 -18.89
C PRO A 115 45.05 -0.16 -19.20
N ALA A 116 45.21 -1.40 -19.64
CA ALA A 116 46.42 -1.86 -20.28
C ALA A 116 46.60 -1.19 -21.67
N PRO A 117 47.84 -0.96 -22.13
CA PRO A 117 48.16 -0.04 -23.22
C PRO A 117 47.88 -0.61 -24.60
N ALA A 118 47.45 0.31 -25.48
CA ALA A 118 47.15 0.13 -26.88
C ALA A 118 48.34 -0.27 -27.73
N THR A 119 48.09 -1.13 -28.71
CA THR A 119 48.92 -1.22 -29.92
C THR A 119 48.03 -0.84 -31.13
N ALA A 120 48.62 0.10 -31.88
CA ALA A 120 48.07 0.68 -33.08
C ALA A 120 48.06 -0.32 -34.25
N SER A 121 47.10 -0.22 -35.17
CA SER A 121 47.32 -0.46 -36.59
C SER A 121 46.26 0.27 -37.43
N THR A 122 46.78 1.00 -38.33
CA THR A 122 46.33 1.84 -39.45
C THR A 122 45.60 1.04 -40.54
N GLU A 123 44.73 1.70 -41.26
CA GLU A 123 44.46 1.85 -42.72
C GLU A 123 42.97 1.93 -43.01
N ALA A 124 42.48 3.01 -43.53
CA ALA A 124 42.47 3.62 -44.87
C ALA A 124 41.39 3.01 -45.81
N GLY A 125 40.59 3.88 -46.41
CA GLY A 125 39.71 3.62 -47.58
C GLY A 125 38.37 4.33 -47.50
N GLU A 126 38.29 5.55 -47.92
CA GLU A 126 37.87 6.17 -49.18
C GLU A 126 36.48 5.74 -49.71
N GLY A 127 35.59 6.75 -49.90
CA GLY A 127 34.91 6.91 -51.15
C GLY A 127 33.43 7.27 -51.15
N LYS A 128 33.17 8.57 -51.41
CA LYS A 128 32.21 9.18 -52.35
C LYS A 128 30.70 9.10 -52.08
N GLU A 129 30.16 10.25 -51.91
CA GLU A 129 29.43 11.15 -52.84
C GLU A 129 27.97 10.75 -53.16
N GLY A 130 27.06 11.67 -52.83
CA GLY A 130 26.16 12.16 -53.85
C GLY A 130 24.74 12.52 -53.42
N ARG A 131 24.52 13.85 -53.39
CA ARG A 131 23.41 14.59 -53.97
C ARG A 131 22.13 14.87 -53.22
N GLU A 132 22.08 16.09 -52.82
CA GLU A 132 21.02 17.14 -52.91
C GLU A 132 19.66 16.75 -53.51
N LEU A 133 18.57 17.21 -52.83
CA LEU A 133 17.62 18.13 -53.45
C LEU A 133 16.77 18.84 -52.37
N LYS A 134 16.78 20.18 -52.49
CA LYS A 134 15.95 21.18 -51.80
C LYS A 134 14.50 21.04 -52.19
N THR A 135 13.57 21.40 -51.29
CA THR A 135 12.50 22.36 -51.67
C THR A 135 11.96 23.09 -50.45
N ASP A 136 11.96 24.40 -50.59
CA ASP A 136 11.41 25.48 -49.73
C ASP A 136 9.91 25.34 -49.46
N SER A 137 9.49 25.79 -48.28
CA SER A 137 8.38 26.76 -48.16
C SER A 137 8.23 27.26 -46.72
N LYS A 138 8.58 28.54 -46.51
CA LYS A 138 8.24 29.39 -45.39
C LYS A 138 6.83 29.97 -45.61
N PRO A 139 5.99 30.30 -44.57
CA PRO A 139 6.10 31.59 -43.92
C PRO A 139 5.86 31.63 -42.38
N GLU A 140 6.63 32.45 -41.72
CA GLU A 140 6.40 33.13 -40.46
C GLU A 140 5.44 34.36 -40.63
N PRO A 141 5.10 35.14 -39.54
CA PRO A 141 5.22 35.02 -38.09
C PRO A 141 3.98 35.55 -37.32
N ARG A 142 3.83 35.32 -36.03
CA ARG A 142 3.32 36.32 -35.09
C ARG A 142 3.38 35.93 -33.61
N GLY A 143 4.13 36.71 -32.84
CA GLY A 143 3.72 37.16 -31.52
C GLY A 143 4.09 36.30 -30.33
N GLU A 144 5.34 36.29 -29.95
CA GLU A 144 5.78 35.85 -28.62
C GLU A 144 5.58 36.98 -27.60
N ALA A 145 4.74 36.69 -26.59
CA ALA A 145 4.80 37.39 -25.32
C ALA A 145 5.79 36.66 -24.42
N PRO A 146 6.58 37.32 -23.56
CA PRO A 146 7.62 36.69 -22.77
C PRO A 146 6.97 35.83 -21.67
N GLN A 147 7.16 34.51 -21.76
CA GLN A 147 6.86 33.61 -20.69
C GLN A 147 7.90 33.83 -19.58
N THR A 148 7.43 34.36 -18.46
CA THR A 148 8.12 34.33 -17.18
C THR A 148 8.58 32.93 -16.88
N ALA A 149 9.90 32.75 -16.75
CA ALA A 149 10.53 31.52 -16.32
C ALA A 149 9.98 31.13 -14.95
N THR A 150 9.17 30.07 -14.91
CA THR A 150 8.83 29.33 -13.71
C THR A 150 10.09 28.61 -13.22
N PRO A 151 10.37 28.61 -11.90
CA PRO A 151 11.54 27.93 -11.38
C PRO A 151 11.47 26.44 -11.73
N ASP A 152 12.63 25.93 -12.08
CA ASP A 152 12.95 24.57 -12.51
C ASP A 152 12.16 23.52 -11.70
N LYS A 153 11.11 22.98 -12.29
CA LYS A 153 10.32 21.91 -11.67
C LYS A 153 11.16 20.64 -11.77
N ALA A 154 11.62 20.13 -10.63
CA ALA A 154 12.31 18.84 -10.55
C ALA A 154 11.62 17.78 -11.42
N PRO A 155 12.35 16.84 -12.05
CA PRO A 155 11.77 15.85 -12.94
C PRO A 155 10.67 15.08 -12.22
N ALA A 156 9.47 15.09 -12.80
CA ALA A 156 8.32 14.41 -12.21
C ALA A 156 8.56 12.90 -12.23
N ILE A 157 8.67 12.30 -11.06
CA ILE A 157 8.78 10.84 -10.87
C ILE A 157 7.43 10.23 -11.19
N LYS A 158 7.32 9.46 -12.27
CA LYS A 158 6.06 8.84 -12.72
C LYS A 158 6.00 7.35 -12.42
N ASP A 159 7.12 6.68 -12.50
CA ASP A 159 7.24 5.23 -12.33
C ASP A 159 8.16 4.89 -11.14
N ALA A 160 8.00 3.66 -10.61
CA ALA A 160 8.85 3.17 -9.52
C ALA A 160 10.34 3.11 -9.91
N LYS A 161 10.65 2.97 -11.20
CA LYS A 161 12.03 2.99 -11.71
C LYS A 161 12.67 4.37 -11.61
N ASP A 162 11.89 5.42 -11.69
CA ASP A 162 12.38 6.80 -11.58
C ASP A 162 12.82 7.11 -10.15
N LEU A 163 12.45 6.27 -9.16
CA LEU A 163 12.90 6.38 -7.77
C LEU A 163 14.29 5.76 -7.53
N GLU A 164 14.71 4.79 -8.35
CA GLU A 164 16.00 4.09 -8.17
C GLU A 164 17.20 5.04 -8.06
N PRO A 165 17.32 6.11 -8.89
CA PRO A 165 18.43 7.04 -8.79
C PRO A 165 18.51 7.76 -7.44
N TYR A 166 17.40 7.88 -6.72
CA TYR A 166 17.33 8.59 -5.43
C TYR A 166 17.49 7.62 -4.22
N GLU A 167 17.40 6.31 -4.43
CA GLU A 167 17.48 5.34 -3.33
C GLU A 167 18.85 5.32 -2.63
N HIS A 168 19.91 5.82 -3.27
CA HIS A 168 21.26 5.87 -2.68
C HIS A 168 21.31 6.69 -1.38
N ILE A 169 20.43 7.72 -1.22
CA ILE A 169 20.40 8.53 -0.01
C ILE A 169 20.08 7.68 1.24
N PHE A 170 19.27 6.61 1.09
CA PHE A 170 18.92 5.75 2.22
C PHE A 170 20.09 4.86 2.66
N ALA A 171 21.10 4.68 1.82
CA ALA A 171 22.34 3.95 2.12
C ALA A 171 23.45 4.86 2.66
N ASP A 172 23.27 6.18 2.63
CA ASP A 172 24.24 7.15 3.14
C ASP A 172 24.24 7.20 4.66
N VAL A 173 25.14 6.39 5.25
CA VAL A 173 25.27 6.26 6.71
C VAL A 173 25.71 7.57 7.38
N GLU A 174 26.56 8.37 6.71
CA GLU A 174 27.10 9.61 7.29
C GLU A 174 26.01 10.67 7.36
N TYR A 175 25.19 10.79 6.33
CA TYR A 175 24.07 11.71 6.29
C TYR A 175 23.07 11.39 7.43
N TRP A 176 22.66 10.14 7.55
CA TRP A 176 21.67 9.74 8.57
C TRP A 176 22.22 9.80 9.98
N LYS A 177 23.51 9.52 10.18
CA LYS A 177 24.17 9.70 11.46
C LYS A 177 24.18 11.17 11.89
N LYS A 178 24.49 12.10 10.98
CA LYS A 178 24.46 13.54 11.25
C LYS A 178 23.06 14.01 11.66
N ILE A 179 22.02 13.58 10.93
CA ILE A 179 20.63 13.82 11.33
C ILE A 179 20.33 13.22 12.70
N GLY A 180 20.79 11.98 12.95
CA GLY A 180 20.63 11.34 14.24
C GLY A 180 21.27 12.10 15.41
N GLU A 181 22.45 12.65 15.22
CA GLU A 181 23.15 13.49 16.22
C GLU A 181 22.36 14.76 16.53
N GLU A 182 21.81 15.42 15.51
CA GLU A 182 20.99 16.63 15.65
C GLU A 182 19.75 16.39 16.50
N TYR A 183 19.06 15.26 16.29
CA TYR A 183 17.79 14.92 16.95
C TYR A 183 17.95 13.97 18.16
N GLN A 184 19.16 13.81 18.70
CA GLN A 184 19.45 13.00 19.89
C GLN A 184 19.17 11.50 19.67
N SER A 185 19.69 10.96 18.60
CA SER A 185 19.68 9.54 18.27
C SER A 185 18.30 8.88 18.25
N PRO A 186 17.33 9.40 17.51
CA PRO A 186 16.00 8.82 17.39
C PRO A 186 16.01 7.58 16.48
N LEU A 187 14.91 6.83 16.50
CA LEU A 187 14.56 5.97 15.40
C LEU A 187 14.11 6.86 14.23
N ILE A 188 14.78 6.78 13.10
CA ILE A 188 14.42 7.55 11.90
C ILE A 188 13.53 6.70 10.99
N VAL A 189 12.40 7.26 10.57
CA VAL A 189 11.47 6.67 9.62
C VAL A 189 11.47 7.50 8.35
N THR A 190 11.78 6.89 7.24
CA THR A 190 11.88 7.51 5.93
C THR A 190 11.51 6.51 4.84
N GLY A 191 11.69 6.85 3.56
CA GLY A 191 11.49 5.93 2.45
C GLY A 191 10.95 6.60 1.19
N THR A 192 10.27 5.81 0.38
CA THR A 192 9.65 6.29 -0.87
C THR A 192 8.14 6.07 -0.84
N VAL A 193 7.39 6.91 -1.57
CA VAL A 193 5.94 6.79 -1.70
C VAL A 193 5.55 7.02 -3.15
N MET A 194 5.00 5.99 -3.79
CA MET A 194 4.42 6.10 -5.12
C MET A 194 2.90 6.09 -5.03
N PHE A 195 2.26 7.14 -5.55
CA PHE A 195 0.81 7.24 -5.64
C PHE A 195 0.41 7.46 -7.08
N THR A 196 -0.09 6.41 -7.74
CA THR A 196 -0.37 6.43 -9.18
C THR A 196 -1.84 6.16 -9.48
N PRO A 197 -2.42 6.85 -10.48
CA PRO A 197 -3.74 6.50 -10.97
C PRO A 197 -3.73 5.10 -11.57
N HIS A 198 -4.78 4.34 -11.31
CA HIS A 198 -4.94 2.99 -11.79
C HIS A 198 -6.32 2.77 -12.39
N GLN A 199 -6.34 2.11 -13.55
CA GLN A 199 -7.57 1.78 -14.24
C GLN A 199 -7.60 0.29 -14.53
N ARG A 200 -8.73 -0.33 -14.23
CA ARG A 200 -8.97 -1.73 -14.52
C ARG A 200 -10.30 -1.90 -15.23
N SER A 201 -10.27 -2.56 -16.36
CA SER A 201 -11.47 -2.86 -17.12
C SER A 201 -11.56 -4.36 -17.37
N GLY A 202 -12.77 -4.89 -17.42
CA GLY A 202 -12.95 -6.31 -17.65
C GLY A 202 -14.40 -6.74 -17.64
N ILE A 203 -14.64 -7.98 -18.06
CA ILE A 203 -15.96 -8.61 -18.00
C ILE A 203 -16.13 -9.22 -16.61
N VAL A 204 -17.16 -8.74 -15.91
CA VAL A 204 -17.55 -9.24 -14.60
C VAL A 204 -18.86 -10.00 -14.73
N GLN A 205 -18.93 -11.17 -14.12
CA GLN A 205 -20.18 -11.91 -14.02
C GLN A 205 -20.95 -11.40 -12.80
N ARG A 206 -22.13 -10.87 -13.01
CA ARG A 206 -23.04 -10.37 -11.97
C ARG A 206 -24.32 -11.20 -12.01
N GLU A 207 -24.86 -11.48 -10.85
CA GLU A 207 -26.18 -12.04 -10.72
C GLU A 207 -27.21 -10.93 -10.77
N GLU A 208 -28.17 -11.02 -11.71
CA GLU A 208 -29.25 -10.06 -11.87
C GLU A 208 -30.58 -10.76 -11.66
N GLU A 209 -31.45 -10.11 -10.89
CA GLU A 209 -32.79 -10.61 -10.66
C GLU A 209 -33.71 -10.19 -11.80
N VAL A 210 -34.20 -11.16 -12.55
CA VAL A 210 -35.12 -10.93 -13.67
C VAL A 210 -36.46 -11.57 -13.33
N TYR A 211 -37.53 -10.87 -13.63
CA TYR A 211 -38.88 -11.39 -13.52
C TYR A 211 -39.31 -12.02 -14.85
N ASP A 212 -39.76 -13.28 -14.81
CA ASP A 212 -40.30 -13.92 -15.99
C ASP A 212 -41.70 -13.36 -16.35
N SER A 213 -42.21 -13.75 -17.50
CA SER A 213 -43.54 -13.33 -17.96
C SER A 213 -44.71 -13.71 -17.04
N PHE A 214 -44.45 -14.57 -16.06
CA PHE A 214 -45.40 -14.98 -15.02
C PHE A 214 -45.18 -14.28 -13.68
N GLY A 215 -44.28 -13.28 -13.62
CA GLY A 215 -43.95 -12.54 -12.42
C GLY A 215 -43.09 -13.30 -11.41
N ARG A 216 -42.49 -14.41 -11.82
CA ARG A 216 -41.61 -15.20 -10.93
C ARG A 216 -40.19 -14.67 -11.00
N ARG A 217 -39.59 -14.47 -9.84
CA ARG A 217 -38.23 -14.01 -9.68
C ARG A 217 -37.24 -15.13 -10.09
N ARG A 218 -36.33 -14.81 -10.98
CA ARG A 218 -35.21 -15.66 -11.38
C ARG A 218 -33.90 -14.90 -11.25
N VAL A 219 -32.87 -15.56 -10.74
CA VAL A 219 -31.51 -15.00 -10.71
C VAL A 219 -30.78 -15.55 -11.93
N VAL A 220 -30.32 -14.65 -12.80
CA VAL A 220 -29.63 -14.99 -14.03
C VAL A 220 -28.23 -14.40 -14.00
N PRO A 221 -27.18 -15.17 -14.29
CA PRO A 221 -25.83 -14.64 -14.40
C PRO A 221 -25.69 -13.81 -15.69
N VAL A 222 -25.46 -12.51 -15.54
CA VAL A 222 -25.24 -11.58 -16.64
C VAL A 222 -23.77 -11.20 -16.71
N ARG A 223 -23.18 -11.22 -17.89
CA ARG A 223 -21.82 -10.73 -18.14
C ARG A 223 -21.89 -9.27 -18.52
N THR A 224 -21.33 -8.41 -17.69
CA THR A 224 -21.30 -6.97 -17.91
C THR A 224 -19.85 -6.51 -17.97
N TYR A 225 -19.55 -5.65 -18.97
CA TYR A 225 -18.26 -4.96 -19.01
C TYR A 225 -18.26 -3.85 -17.97
N MET A 226 -17.30 -3.88 -17.07
CA MET A 226 -17.13 -2.86 -16.04
C MET A 226 -15.75 -2.21 -16.18
N GLU A 227 -15.77 -0.90 -16.15
CA GLU A 227 -14.58 -0.07 -16.04
C GLU A 227 -14.53 0.49 -14.62
N ARG A 228 -13.37 0.34 -13.98
CA ARG A 228 -13.09 0.88 -12.65
C ARG A 228 -11.85 1.75 -12.72
N LYS A 229 -11.92 2.88 -12.04
CA LYS A 229 -10.81 3.83 -11.93
C LYS A 229 -10.50 4.05 -10.46
N GLY A 230 -9.25 4.27 -10.16
CA GLY A 230 -8.83 4.50 -8.78
C GLY A 230 -7.35 4.77 -8.71
N TYR A 231 -6.74 4.33 -7.62
CA TYR A 231 -5.34 4.62 -7.32
C TYR A 231 -4.66 3.42 -6.70
N ILE A 232 -3.35 3.36 -6.90
CA ILE A 232 -2.45 2.45 -6.21
C ILE A 232 -1.49 3.29 -5.37
N LEU A 233 -1.30 2.88 -4.13
CA LEU A 233 -0.32 3.44 -3.21
C LEU A 233 0.73 2.37 -2.90
N GLN A 234 2.00 2.71 -3.15
CA GLN A 234 3.15 1.82 -2.95
C GLN A 234 4.20 2.53 -2.10
N PRO A 235 4.06 2.54 -0.78
CA PRO A 235 5.10 3.06 0.09
C PRO A 235 6.15 2.00 0.39
N LYS A 236 7.40 2.43 0.48
CA LYS A 236 8.54 1.68 1.03
C LYS A 236 9.00 2.41 2.28
N PHE A 237 8.76 1.81 3.44
CA PHE A 237 9.22 2.37 4.71
C PHE A 237 10.59 1.82 5.05
N ILE A 238 11.49 2.72 5.44
CA ILE A 238 12.86 2.42 5.82
C ILE A 238 13.07 2.95 7.23
N PHE A 239 13.56 2.08 8.10
CA PHE A 239 13.83 2.38 9.51
C PHE A 239 15.35 2.42 9.71
N ILE A 240 15.85 3.54 10.21
CA ILE A 240 17.28 3.81 10.36
C ILE A 240 17.58 4.10 11.84
N ASP A 241 18.65 3.52 12.35
CA ASP A 241 19.16 3.84 13.68
C ASP A 241 19.89 5.20 13.64
N GLY A 242 19.31 6.21 14.27
CA GLY A 242 19.90 7.55 14.32
C GLY A 242 21.25 7.62 15.04
N ARG A 243 21.67 6.59 15.76
CA ARG A 243 23.00 6.55 16.41
C ARG A 243 24.09 6.13 15.43
N THR A 244 23.77 5.22 14.56
CA THR A 244 24.73 4.58 13.65
C THR A 244 24.58 5.03 12.20
N GLY A 245 23.41 5.57 11.83
CA GLY A 245 23.03 5.85 10.44
C GLY A 245 22.68 4.60 9.62
N ALA A 246 22.69 3.42 10.23
CA ALA A 246 22.47 2.16 9.52
C ALA A 246 20.98 1.84 9.37
N VAL A 247 20.63 1.27 8.22
CA VAL A 247 19.27 0.77 7.97
C VAL A 247 19.04 -0.49 8.83
N MET A 248 18.04 -0.45 9.68
CA MET A 248 17.65 -1.58 10.53
C MET A 248 16.62 -2.50 9.85
N HIS A 249 15.67 -1.91 9.16
CA HIS A 249 14.57 -2.64 8.51
C HIS A 249 14.03 -1.85 7.33
N SER A 250 13.55 -2.57 6.32
CA SER A 250 12.86 -1.98 5.17
C SER A 250 11.67 -2.86 4.80
N GLU A 251 10.53 -2.24 4.56
CA GLU A 251 9.31 -2.95 4.22
C GLU A 251 8.54 -2.21 3.12
N ASN A 252 8.14 -2.99 2.10
CA ASN A 252 7.37 -2.50 0.96
C ASN A 252 5.90 -2.87 1.16
N PHE A 253 5.01 -1.93 0.89
CA PHE A 253 3.58 -2.15 0.91
C PHE A 253 2.98 -1.81 -0.45
N ARG A 254 1.80 -2.36 -0.70
CA ARG A 254 1.01 -2.05 -1.88
C ARG A 254 -0.46 -2.17 -1.55
N GLU A 255 -1.18 -1.10 -1.73
CA GLU A 255 -2.63 -1.05 -1.59
C GLU A 255 -3.27 -0.47 -2.85
N GLU A 256 -4.45 -0.96 -3.17
CA GLU A 256 -5.21 -0.55 -4.34
C GLU A 256 -6.66 -0.23 -3.95
N VAL A 257 -7.17 0.85 -4.49
CA VAL A 257 -8.59 1.20 -4.39
C VAL A 257 -9.15 1.46 -5.78
N LEU A 258 -10.25 0.82 -6.09
CA LEU A 258 -10.94 0.95 -7.38
C LEU A 258 -12.41 1.32 -7.14
N TYR A 259 -12.83 2.39 -7.79
CA TYR A 259 -14.22 2.88 -7.81
C TYR A 259 -14.87 2.57 -9.15
N ASN A 260 -16.19 2.58 -9.20
CA ASN A 260 -16.90 2.50 -10.47
C ASN A 260 -16.59 3.74 -11.32
N ALA A 261 -16.49 3.57 -12.64
CA ALA A 261 -16.11 4.66 -13.55
C ALA A 261 -16.98 5.93 -13.43
N ASN A 262 -18.22 5.77 -12.95
CA ASN A 262 -19.18 6.88 -12.75
C ASN A 262 -18.97 7.63 -11.41
N GLN A 263 -18.08 7.14 -10.55
CA GLN A 263 -17.75 7.79 -9.27
C GLN A 263 -16.48 8.62 -9.46
N SER A 264 -16.58 9.91 -9.22
CA SER A 264 -15.43 10.81 -9.16
C SER A 264 -15.01 10.92 -7.71
N THR A 265 -13.95 10.19 -7.34
CA THR A 265 -13.38 10.29 -6.00
C THR A 265 -12.12 11.15 -6.06
N PRO A 266 -12.00 12.19 -5.23
CA PRO A 266 -10.80 13.02 -5.19
C PRO A 266 -9.56 12.19 -4.86
N ALA A 267 -8.43 12.52 -5.50
CA ALA A 267 -7.15 11.84 -5.29
C ALA A 267 -6.74 11.82 -3.82
N LEU A 268 -6.88 12.95 -3.14
CA LEU A 268 -6.55 13.08 -1.72
C LEU A 268 -7.39 12.15 -0.82
N SER A 269 -8.70 12.01 -1.08
CA SER A 269 -9.55 11.10 -0.32
C SER A 269 -9.14 9.64 -0.52
N SER A 270 -8.82 9.27 -1.76
CA SER A 270 -8.31 7.93 -2.09
C SER A 270 -6.96 7.65 -1.43
N TYR A 271 -6.10 8.66 -1.35
CA TYR A 271 -4.82 8.58 -0.66
C TYR A 271 -4.99 8.25 0.83
N PHE A 272 -5.85 8.99 1.51
CA PHE A 272 -6.14 8.75 2.94
C PHE A 272 -6.77 7.37 3.16
N GLU A 273 -7.71 6.95 2.31
CA GLU A 273 -8.31 5.61 2.39
C GLU A 273 -7.25 4.50 2.28
N LEU A 274 -6.31 4.64 1.34
CA LEU A 274 -5.22 3.68 1.15
C LEU A 274 -4.24 3.70 2.32
N MET A 275 -3.88 4.88 2.80
CA MET A 275 -3.01 5.01 3.98
C MET A 275 -3.65 4.41 5.24
N ASP A 276 -4.94 4.62 5.47
CA ASP A 276 -5.64 4.04 6.63
C ASP A 276 -5.61 2.51 6.62
N ARG A 277 -5.63 1.89 5.45
CA ARG A 277 -5.46 0.43 5.32
C ARG A 277 -4.04 -0.03 5.62
N LEU A 278 -3.03 0.78 5.31
CA LEU A 278 -1.61 0.48 5.52
C LEU A 278 -1.12 0.70 6.95
N ILE A 279 -1.69 1.69 7.65
CA ILE A 279 -1.26 2.08 9.00
C ILE A 279 -1.19 0.91 9.98
N PRO A 280 -2.17 -0.01 10.08
CA PRO A 280 -2.06 -1.15 10.98
C PRO A 280 -0.84 -2.03 10.70
N SER A 281 -0.52 -2.26 9.43
CA SER A 281 0.65 -3.05 9.03
C SER A 281 1.97 -2.33 9.38
N PHE A 282 2.05 -1.02 9.11
CA PHE A 282 3.18 -0.18 9.51
C PHE A 282 3.38 -0.20 11.04
N LEU A 283 2.32 -0.03 11.82
CA LEU A 283 2.40 -0.03 13.28
C LEU A 283 2.79 -1.41 13.83
N SER A 284 2.41 -2.51 13.16
CA SER A 284 2.81 -3.85 13.56
C SER A 284 4.32 -4.08 13.48
N THR A 285 5.02 -3.28 12.67
CA THR A 285 6.47 -3.33 12.59
C THR A 285 7.13 -2.75 13.84
N LEU A 286 6.53 -1.74 14.47
CA LEU A 286 7.11 -0.98 15.57
C LEU A 286 6.57 -1.37 16.96
N SER A 287 5.33 -1.83 17.04
CA SER A 287 4.64 -2.10 18.30
C SER A 287 4.06 -3.50 18.38
N SER A 288 4.04 -4.07 19.60
CA SER A 288 3.36 -5.32 19.82
C SER A 288 1.86 -5.14 19.64
N GLN A 289 1.26 -6.01 18.85
CA GLN A 289 -0.19 -6.04 18.65
C GLN A 289 -0.80 -7.18 19.45
N LYS A 290 -2.04 -6.98 19.91
CA LYS A 290 -2.83 -8.04 20.54
C LYS A 290 -3.92 -8.49 19.57
N ILE A 291 -3.84 -9.73 19.11
CA ILE A 291 -4.94 -10.34 18.38
C ILE A 291 -5.95 -10.86 19.38
N LYS A 292 -7.19 -10.40 19.25
CA LYS A 292 -8.32 -10.91 19.99
C LYS A 292 -8.92 -12.08 19.24
N GLY A 293 -9.00 -13.21 19.89
CA GLY A 293 -9.66 -14.42 19.38
C GLY A 293 -10.63 -14.95 20.43
N THR A 294 -11.57 -15.77 20.00
CA THR A 294 -12.49 -16.48 20.89
C THR A 294 -12.19 -17.96 20.82
N ARG A 295 -11.94 -18.59 21.95
CA ARG A 295 -11.83 -20.06 22.03
C ARG A 295 -13.12 -20.62 22.59
N VAL A 296 -13.74 -21.52 21.84
CA VAL A 296 -14.93 -22.25 22.25
C VAL A 296 -14.50 -23.52 22.96
N LEU A 297 -14.90 -23.68 24.20
CA LEU A 297 -14.74 -24.92 24.96
C LEU A 297 -16.08 -25.62 25.00
N LEU A 298 -16.12 -26.88 24.58
CA LEU A 298 -17.24 -27.80 24.76
C LEU A 298 -17.11 -28.47 26.12
N GLN A 299 -18.17 -28.46 26.89
CA GLN A 299 -18.24 -29.12 28.17
C GLN A 299 -18.90 -30.50 27.99
#